data_a9446c039d145a0b9c427b1a489620e5
#
_entry.id   a9446c039d145a0b9c427b1a489620e5
#
_cell.length_a   1.000
_cell.length_b   1.000
_cell.length_c   1.000
_cell.angle_alpha   90.00
_cell.angle_beta   90.00
_cell.angle_gamma   90.00
#
_symmetry.space_group_name_H-M   'P 1'
#
loop_
_entity.id
_entity.type
_entity.pdbx_description
1 polymer ?
#
loop_
_entity_poly.entity_id
_entity_poly.type
_entity_poly.pdbx_seq_one_letter_code
_entity_poly.pdbx_strand_id
1 'polypeptide(L)'
;MADLIYEILAPGISWLEVPKVDLRILCGCPADAVKHLASKGKIRLVTENGATFETGPNAILLADNFLQNGLPANMAEFPVLQMFYKQGQIIPNHPNNKGERPILIGNANAVQSQLQYIYRGNYGLTTPEELIDCGVSLEDTAEMMAMKMQFAFGRIQPPDTLLATCVVKDTGWQSLKEDLLVSRKGMNQYQFKMGSDCIDVDLSLKEGETYPPPYKLLDQLLPRDKFSVWHTGEGDGWDCFRPCMASILVIDGEPYLVDAGPNVHYTLEVLGIDLSEVAGI
;
A
#
# COMPACT_ATOMS: atom_id res chain seq x y z
N MET A 1 -10.46 -24.75 16.59
CA MET A 1 -10.50 -23.40 16.02
C MET A 1 -10.35 -23.57 14.51
N ALA A 2 -10.98 -22.72 13.70
CA ALA A 2 -10.78 -22.76 12.25
C ALA A 2 -9.31 -22.48 11.94
N ASP A 3 -8.71 -23.24 11.02
CA ASP A 3 -7.33 -23.06 10.62
C ASP A 3 -7.16 -21.81 9.74
N LEU A 4 -8.23 -21.41 9.04
CA LEU A 4 -8.29 -20.23 8.17
C LEU A 4 -9.48 -19.34 8.57
N ILE A 5 -9.25 -18.04 8.79
CA ILE A 5 -10.26 -17.03 9.11
C ILE A 5 -10.25 -15.99 7.99
N TYR A 6 -11.36 -15.87 7.26
CA TYR A 6 -11.45 -14.98 6.09
C TYR A 6 -12.59 -13.97 6.24
N GLU A 7 -12.34 -12.72 5.86
CA GLU A 7 -13.30 -11.62 5.91
C GLU A 7 -13.10 -10.67 4.73
N ILE A 8 -14.16 -10.35 4.01
CA ILE A 8 -14.16 -9.30 2.99
C ILE A 8 -14.34 -7.96 3.70
N LEU A 9 -13.42 -7.01 3.49
CA LEU A 9 -13.43 -5.70 4.13
C LEU A 9 -14.06 -4.63 3.25
N ALA A 10 -13.77 -4.69 1.94
CA ALA A 10 -14.30 -3.81 0.91
C ALA A 10 -14.13 -4.51 -0.46
N PRO A 11 -14.73 -4.00 -1.56
CA PRO A 11 -14.45 -4.50 -2.90
C PRO A 11 -12.94 -4.56 -3.17
N GLY A 12 -12.45 -5.73 -3.59
CA GLY A 12 -11.04 -5.98 -3.86
C GLY A 12 -10.10 -5.96 -2.65
N ILE A 13 -10.63 -5.88 -1.42
CA ILE A 13 -9.84 -5.89 -0.17
C ILE A 13 -10.43 -6.92 0.79
N SER A 14 -9.62 -7.88 1.21
CA SER A 14 -10.00 -8.86 2.21
C SER A 14 -8.88 -9.20 3.18
N TRP A 15 -9.22 -9.85 4.26
CA TRP A 15 -8.33 -10.27 5.32
C TRP A 15 -8.36 -11.79 5.45
N LEU A 16 -7.19 -12.40 5.45
CA LEU A 16 -7.02 -13.81 5.75
C LEU A 16 -6.06 -13.97 6.92
N GLU A 17 -6.52 -14.60 7.97
CA GLU A 17 -5.71 -14.92 9.15
C GLU A 17 -5.53 -16.43 9.28
N VAL A 18 -4.30 -16.85 9.54
CA VAL A 18 -3.88 -18.24 9.72
C VAL A 18 -3.17 -18.34 11.07
N PRO A 19 -3.93 -18.49 12.19
CA PRO A 19 -3.37 -18.40 13.54
C PRO A 19 -2.27 -19.43 13.83
N LYS A 20 -2.37 -20.63 13.25
CA LYS A 20 -1.43 -21.73 13.47
C LYS A 20 0.00 -21.37 13.08
N VAL A 21 0.18 -20.52 12.07
CA VAL A 21 1.51 -20.11 11.56
C VAL A 21 1.77 -18.61 11.78
N ASP A 22 0.98 -17.94 12.61
CA ASP A 22 1.06 -16.48 12.88
C ASP A 22 1.14 -15.66 11.58
N LEU A 23 0.24 -15.93 10.64
CA LEU A 23 0.19 -15.22 9.37
C LEU A 23 -1.12 -14.45 9.24
N ARG A 24 -1.01 -13.16 8.91
CA ARG A 24 -2.10 -12.23 8.71
C ARG A 24 -1.90 -11.54 7.36
N ILE A 25 -2.75 -11.89 6.41
CA ILE A 25 -2.61 -11.50 5.01
C ILE A 25 -3.62 -10.40 4.67
N LEU A 26 -3.13 -9.24 4.28
CA LEU A 26 -3.91 -8.26 3.55
C LEU A 26 -4.05 -8.75 2.11
N CYS A 27 -5.23 -9.12 1.69
CA CYS A 27 -5.52 -9.58 0.34
C CYS A 27 -6.08 -8.41 -0.49
N GLY A 28 -5.32 -7.95 -1.48
CA GLY A 28 -5.54 -6.70 -2.20
C GLY A 28 -5.09 -5.46 -1.41
N CYS A 29 -4.33 -4.60 -2.05
CA CYS A 29 -3.79 -3.40 -1.41
C CYS A 29 -3.92 -2.14 -2.27
N PRO A 30 -5.15 -1.78 -2.72
CA PRO A 30 -5.37 -0.51 -3.39
C PRO A 30 -5.14 0.68 -2.43
N ALA A 31 -5.42 1.89 -2.90
CA ALA A 31 -5.35 3.09 -2.08
C ALA A 31 -6.12 2.95 -0.77
N ASP A 32 -5.56 3.47 0.33
CA ASP A 32 -6.14 3.48 1.68
C ASP A 32 -6.47 2.08 2.28
N ALA A 33 -5.87 0.99 1.79
CA ALA A 33 -6.07 -0.35 2.36
C ALA A 33 -5.76 -0.41 3.86
N VAL A 34 -4.74 0.33 4.34
CA VAL A 34 -4.41 0.43 5.78
C VAL A 34 -5.55 1.08 6.57
N LYS A 35 -6.19 2.11 6.03
CA LYS A 35 -7.34 2.76 6.67
C LYS A 35 -8.54 1.81 6.75
N HIS A 36 -8.77 0.98 5.74
CA HIS A 36 -9.78 -0.09 5.80
C HIS A 36 -9.48 -1.09 6.92
N LEU A 37 -8.22 -1.54 7.05
CA LEU A 37 -7.81 -2.44 8.14
C LEU A 37 -8.07 -1.81 9.51
N ALA A 38 -7.71 -0.53 9.69
CA ALA A 38 -7.91 0.19 10.94
C ALA A 38 -9.40 0.36 11.28
N SER A 39 -10.23 0.78 10.31
CA SER A 39 -11.69 0.95 10.50
C SER A 39 -12.41 -0.35 10.85
N LYS A 40 -11.87 -1.50 10.44
CA LYS A 40 -12.38 -2.85 10.74
C LYS A 40 -11.71 -3.51 11.95
N GLY A 41 -10.86 -2.76 12.69
CA GLY A 41 -10.19 -3.24 13.89
C GLY A 41 -9.14 -4.34 13.65
N LYS A 42 -8.64 -4.47 12.40
CA LYS A 42 -7.52 -5.37 12.09
C LYS A 42 -6.18 -4.75 12.48
N ILE A 43 -6.12 -3.42 12.50
CA ILE A 43 -5.03 -2.65 13.09
C ILE A 43 -5.50 -2.09 14.43
N ARG A 44 -4.77 -2.41 15.49
CA ARG A 44 -5.06 -1.99 16.86
C ARG A 44 -3.77 -1.69 17.59
N LEU A 45 -3.80 -0.74 18.52
CA LEU A 45 -2.69 -0.51 19.46
C LEU A 45 -2.65 -1.63 20.51
N VAL A 46 -1.45 -2.14 20.73
CA VAL A 46 -1.13 -3.11 21.78
C VAL A 46 0.10 -2.63 22.55
N THR A 47 0.21 -3.04 23.81
CA THR A 47 1.39 -2.75 24.64
C THR A 47 2.01 -4.07 25.09
N GLU A 48 3.24 -4.29 24.68
CA GLU A 48 4.01 -5.46 25.05
C GLU A 48 5.44 -5.06 25.49
N ASN A 49 5.91 -5.61 26.57
CA ASN A 49 7.25 -5.35 27.10
C ASN A 49 7.60 -3.84 27.23
N GLY A 50 6.60 -3.01 27.56
CA GLY A 50 6.76 -1.57 27.73
C GLY A 50 6.79 -0.74 26.43
N ALA A 51 6.65 -1.36 25.28
CA ALA A 51 6.48 -0.67 23.99
C ALA A 51 5.01 -0.71 23.55
N THR A 52 4.51 0.40 23.04
CA THR A 52 3.18 0.48 22.43
C THR A 52 3.34 0.57 20.91
N PHE A 53 2.69 -0.33 20.19
CA PHE A 53 2.77 -0.41 18.74
C PHE A 53 1.46 -0.90 18.12
N GLU A 54 1.33 -0.79 16.82
CA GLU A 54 0.16 -1.28 16.09
C GLU A 54 0.29 -2.78 15.78
N THR A 55 -0.84 -3.49 15.81
CA THR A 55 -0.96 -4.79 15.14
C THR A 55 -1.22 -4.57 13.65
N GLY A 56 -1.34 -5.65 12.88
CA GLY A 56 -1.72 -5.54 11.46
C GLY A 56 -1.27 -6.76 10.66
N PRO A 57 -1.23 -6.64 9.33
CA PRO A 57 -0.77 -7.71 8.48
C PRO A 57 0.73 -7.97 8.63
N ASN A 58 1.18 -9.16 8.28
CA ASN A 58 2.58 -9.49 8.08
C ASN A 58 2.81 -10.13 6.70
N ALA A 59 1.77 -10.13 5.86
CA ALA A 59 1.86 -10.50 4.45
C ALA A 59 0.84 -9.70 3.62
N ILE A 60 1.11 -9.55 2.33
CA ILE A 60 0.22 -8.93 1.34
C ILE A 60 0.05 -9.88 0.16
N LEU A 61 -1.19 -10.19 -0.19
CA LEU A 61 -1.53 -10.80 -1.47
C LEU A 61 -1.84 -9.70 -2.48
N LEU A 62 -1.05 -9.63 -3.53
CA LEU A 62 -1.18 -8.64 -4.60
C LEU A 62 -2.23 -9.08 -5.64
N ALA A 63 -2.94 -8.11 -6.20
CA ALA A 63 -3.73 -8.33 -7.40
C ALA A 63 -2.80 -8.59 -8.60
N ASP A 64 -3.28 -9.36 -9.58
CA ASP A 64 -2.50 -9.69 -10.77
C ASP A 64 -2.30 -8.50 -11.70
N ASN A 65 -3.30 -7.64 -11.78
CA ASN A 65 -3.31 -6.47 -12.65
C ASN A 65 -2.83 -5.22 -11.90
N PHE A 66 -2.11 -4.36 -12.61
CA PHE A 66 -1.73 -3.05 -12.08
C PHE A 66 -2.96 -2.14 -11.91
N LEU A 67 -3.88 -2.18 -12.88
CA LEU A 67 -5.12 -1.42 -12.85
C LEU A 67 -6.33 -2.34 -12.91
N GLN A 68 -7.37 -1.99 -12.15
CA GLN A 68 -8.72 -2.55 -12.27
C GLN A 68 -9.72 -1.40 -12.39
N ASN A 69 -10.56 -1.45 -13.41
CA ASN A 69 -11.52 -0.38 -13.73
C ASN A 69 -10.89 1.03 -13.74
N GLY A 70 -9.65 1.13 -14.23
CA GLY A 70 -8.90 2.39 -14.32
C GLY A 70 -8.18 2.83 -13.02
N LEU A 71 -8.34 2.09 -11.92
CA LEU A 71 -7.76 2.43 -10.62
C LEU A 71 -6.58 1.52 -10.27
N PRO A 72 -5.50 2.03 -9.62
CA PRO A 72 -4.39 1.21 -9.15
C PRO A 72 -4.86 0.12 -8.17
N ALA A 73 -4.57 -1.14 -8.51
CA ALA A 73 -4.96 -2.29 -7.71
C ALA A 73 -3.94 -2.65 -6.62
N ASN A 74 -2.70 -2.19 -6.78
CA ASN A 74 -1.61 -2.45 -5.84
C ASN A 74 -0.88 -1.15 -5.51
N MET A 75 -0.91 -0.78 -4.24
CA MET A 75 -0.17 0.33 -3.63
C MET A 75 0.45 -0.18 -2.32
N ALA A 76 1.35 -1.16 -2.43
CA ALA A 76 1.84 -1.92 -1.28
C ALA A 76 2.85 -1.15 -0.42
N GLU A 77 3.38 -0.01 -0.87
CA GLU A 77 4.34 0.78 -0.10
C GLU A 77 3.79 1.14 1.28
N PHE A 78 2.61 1.73 1.34
CA PHE A 78 2.04 2.21 2.59
C PHE A 78 1.71 1.08 3.59
N PRO A 79 1.07 -0.04 3.18
CA PRO A 79 0.95 -1.21 4.03
C PRO A 79 2.29 -1.78 4.52
N VAL A 80 3.31 -1.77 3.67
CA VAL A 80 4.66 -2.23 4.07
C VAL A 80 5.30 -1.28 5.09
N LEU A 81 5.15 0.04 4.93
CA LEU A 81 5.63 1.01 5.92
C LEU A 81 4.93 0.83 7.28
N GLN A 82 3.64 0.48 7.27
CA GLN A 82 2.90 0.13 8.49
C GLN A 82 3.51 -1.10 9.17
N MET A 83 3.83 -2.15 8.41
CA MET A 83 4.51 -3.33 8.95
C MET A 83 5.89 -3.01 9.52
N PHE A 84 6.67 -2.22 8.80
CA PHE A 84 8.04 -1.88 9.18
C PHE A 84 8.10 -1.02 10.43
N TYR A 85 7.36 0.08 10.44
CA TYR A 85 7.55 1.14 11.42
C TYR A 85 6.46 1.19 12.49
N LYS A 86 5.18 1.09 12.12
CA LYS A 86 4.08 1.14 13.08
C LYS A 86 3.94 -0.17 13.87
N GLN A 87 4.20 -1.30 13.21
CA GLN A 87 4.29 -2.59 13.90
C GLN A 87 5.69 -2.89 14.46
N GLY A 88 6.74 -2.22 13.98
CA GLY A 88 8.12 -2.40 14.42
C GLY A 88 8.78 -3.69 13.93
N GLN A 89 8.28 -4.32 12.84
CA GLN A 89 8.78 -5.63 12.41
C GLN A 89 10.24 -5.64 11.95
N ILE A 90 10.79 -4.48 11.55
CA ILE A 90 12.20 -4.35 11.15
C ILE A 90 13.05 -3.54 12.16
N ILE A 91 12.44 -2.98 13.20
CA ILE A 91 13.14 -2.14 14.17
C ILE A 91 13.96 -3.05 15.11
N PRO A 92 15.28 -2.87 15.22
CA PRO A 92 16.12 -3.66 16.11
C PRO A 92 15.64 -3.63 17.58
N ASN A 93 15.59 -4.77 18.22
CA ASN A 93 15.14 -4.95 19.62
C ASN A 93 13.68 -4.58 19.90
N HIS A 94 12.87 -4.35 18.88
CA HIS A 94 11.44 -4.12 19.03
C HIS A 94 10.72 -5.44 19.40
N PRO A 95 9.73 -5.44 20.35
CA PRO A 95 9.03 -6.66 20.77
C PRO A 95 8.39 -7.45 19.62
N ASN A 96 7.92 -6.77 18.59
CA ASN A 96 7.31 -7.40 17.41
C ASN A 96 8.31 -7.75 16.29
N ASN A 97 9.60 -7.44 16.45
CA ASN A 97 10.63 -7.91 15.53
C ASN A 97 11.06 -9.32 15.89
N LYS A 98 10.43 -10.31 15.28
CA LYS A 98 10.71 -11.75 15.47
C LYS A 98 11.82 -12.25 14.54
N GLY A 99 12.48 -11.37 13.77
CA GLY A 99 13.47 -11.74 12.76
C GLY A 99 12.85 -12.29 11.47
N GLU A 100 11.52 -12.31 11.36
CA GLU A 100 10.79 -12.68 10.15
C GLU A 100 10.56 -11.44 9.28
N ARG A 101 10.63 -11.62 7.95
CA ARG A 101 10.35 -10.56 7.00
C ARG A 101 8.89 -10.62 6.57
N PRO A 102 8.20 -9.49 6.43
CA PRO A 102 6.88 -9.45 5.78
C PRO A 102 6.93 -10.05 4.38
N ILE A 103 5.83 -10.66 3.95
CA ILE A 103 5.79 -11.45 2.71
C ILE A 103 4.94 -10.73 1.66
N LEU A 104 5.49 -10.52 0.46
CA LEU A 104 4.71 -10.18 -0.74
C LEU A 104 4.36 -11.45 -1.50
N ILE A 105 3.06 -11.66 -1.74
CA ILE A 105 2.50 -12.84 -2.41
C ILE A 105 1.84 -12.37 -3.70
N GLY A 106 2.08 -13.04 -4.81
CA GLY A 106 1.44 -12.71 -6.09
C GLY A 106 2.12 -13.36 -7.28
N ASN A 107 1.68 -13.03 -8.48
CA ASN A 107 2.39 -13.43 -9.69
C ASN A 107 3.76 -12.72 -9.77
N ALA A 108 4.65 -13.21 -10.62
CA ALA A 108 6.02 -12.70 -10.73
C ALA A 108 6.07 -11.20 -11.06
N ASN A 109 5.22 -10.74 -11.99
CA ASN A 109 5.21 -9.35 -12.44
C ASN A 109 4.70 -8.41 -11.34
N ALA A 110 3.63 -8.78 -10.63
CA ALA A 110 3.08 -8.00 -9.53
C ALA A 110 4.10 -7.88 -8.39
N VAL A 111 4.72 -8.99 -7.98
CA VAL A 111 5.75 -8.99 -6.92
C VAL A 111 6.93 -8.11 -7.32
N GLN A 112 7.48 -8.28 -8.52
CA GLN A 112 8.62 -7.49 -8.98
C GLN A 112 8.30 -6.00 -9.07
N SER A 113 7.13 -5.65 -9.62
CA SER A 113 6.67 -4.26 -9.73
C SER A 113 6.53 -3.60 -8.35
N GLN A 114 5.92 -4.29 -7.38
CA GLN A 114 5.73 -3.74 -6.05
C GLN A 114 7.02 -3.66 -5.24
N LEU A 115 7.96 -4.59 -5.40
CA LEU A 115 9.30 -4.46 -4.82
C LEU A 115 10.00 -3.18 -5.30
N GLN A 116 9.94 -2.89 -6.60
CA GLN A 116 10.51 -1.67 -7.17
C GLN A 116 9.77 -0.41 -6.68
N TYR A 117 8.44 -0.46 -6.64
CA TYR A 117 7.62 0.66 -6.15
C TYR A 117 7.96 1.00 -4.70
N ILE A 118 8.02 0.01 -3.80
CA ILE A 118 8.38 0.18 -2.38
C ILE A 118 9.81 0.71 -2.26
N TYR A 119 10.75 0.17 -3.01
CA TYR A 119 12.15 0.59 -2.99
C TYR A 119 12.31 2.05 -3.43
N ARG A 120 11.65 2.44 -4.53
CA ARG A 120 11.69 3.80 -5.05
C ARG A 120 10.94 4.78 -4.17
N GLY A 121 9.80 4.40 -3.59
CA GLY A 121 9.07 5.20 -2.62
C GLY A 121 9.90 5.49 -1.37
N ASN A 122 10.63 4.49 -0.88
CA ASN A 122 11.44 4.64 0.33
C ASN A 122 12.75 5.43 0.10
N TYR A 123 13.43 5.21 -1.03
CA TYR A 123 14.77 5.76 -1.26
C TYR A 123 14.87 6.79 -2.40
N GLY A 124 13.87 6.87 -3.29
CA GLY A 124 13.92 7.69 -4.50
C GLY A 124 15.04 7.26 -5.44
N LEU A 125 15.78 8.22 -5.99
CA LEU A 125 16.99 7.98 -6.78
C LEU A 125 18.14 7.54 -5.86
N THR A 126 18.81 6.45 -6.19
CA THR A 126 19.71 5.76 -5.26
C THR A 126 21.17 5.78 -5.67
N THR A 127 21.48 6.26 -6.87
CA THR A 127 22.86 6.34 -7.38
C THR A 127 23.22 7.75 -7.84
N PRO A 128 24.52 8.11 -7.83
CA PRO A 128 25.00 9.37 -8.39
C PRO A 128 24.59 9.57 -9.86
N GLU A 129 24.65 8.50 -10.66
CA GLU A 129 24.32 8.53 -12.08
C GLU A 129 22.85 8.92 -12.28
N GLU A 130 21.92 8.31 -11.52
CA GLU A 130 20.49 8.65 -11.59
C GLU A 130 20.24 10.14 -11.27
N LEU A 131 20.95 10.70 -10.30
CA LEU A 131 20.82 12.12 -9.95
C LEU A 131 21.33 13.02 -11.09
N ILE A 132 22.49 12.69 -11.67
CA ILE A 132 23.07 13.42 -12.80
C ILE A 132 22.16 13.36 -14.03
N ASP A 133 21.61 12.19 -14.34
CA ASP A 133 20.68 11.98 -15.46
C ASP A 133 19.39 12.80 -15.29
N CYS A 134 19.00 13.08 -14.02
CA CYS A 134 17.90 13.98 -13.70
C CYS A 134 18.29 15.48 -13.66
N GLY A 135 19.52 15.81 -14.03
CA GLY A 135 20.00 17.20 -14.15
C GLY A 135 20.60 17.81 -12.87
N VAL A 136 20.88 16.99 -11.84
CA VAL A 136 21.56 17.45 -10.63
C VAL A 136 23.06 17.68 -10.95
N SER A 137 23.62 18.77 -10.44
CA SER A 137 25.05 19.06 -10.61
C SER A 137 25.91 18.00 -9.92
N LEU A 138 27.17 17.85 -10.35
CA LEU A 138 28.14 16.93 -9.70
C LEU A 138 28.39 17.28 -8.24
N GLU A 139 28.42 18.58 -7.90
CA GLU A 139 28.62 19.06 -6.54
C GLU A 139 27.41 18.70 -5.66
N ASP A 140 26.21 19.05 -6.09
CA ASP A 140 24.97 18.75 -5.36
C ASP A 140 24.71 17.24 -5.26
N THR A 141 25.12 16.46 -6.28
CA THR A 141 25.00 15.00 -6.27
C THR A 141 25.72 14.38 -5.09
N ALA A 142 26.93 14.84 -4.79
CA ALA A 142 27.73 14.32 -3.67
C ALA A 142 27.05 14.61 -2.32
N GLU A 143 26.52 15.83 -2.15
CA GLU A 143 25.78 16.22 -0.94
C GLU A 143 24.47 15.44 -0.79
N MET A 144 23.69 15.33 -1.85
CA MET A 144 22.45 14.57 -1.85
C MET A 144 22.66 13.08 -1.52
N MET A 145 23.71 12.47 -2.07
CA MET A 145 24.07 11.09 -1.74
C MET A 145 24.49 10.93 -0.28
N ALA A 146 25.23 11.90 0.28
CA ALA A 146 25.60 11.89 1.70
C ALA A 146 24.34 11.95 2.60
N MET A 147 23.39 12.85 2.29
CA MET A 147 22.11 12.92 3.01
C MET A 147 21.30 11.62 2.89
N LYS A 148 21.23 11.02 1.70
CA LYS A 148 20.55 9.72 1.48
C LYS A 148 21.17 8.61 2.31
N MET A 149 22.49 8.53 2.36
CA MET A 149 23.18 7.55 3.18
C MET A 149 22.93 7.77 4.67
N GLN A 150 22.85 9.02 5.12
CA GLN A 150 22.47 9.33 6.50
C GLN A 150 21.04 8.89 6.80
N PHE A 151 20.07 9.19 5.92
CA PHE A 151 18.69 8.73 6.04
C PHE A 151 18.60 7.19 6.08
N ALA A 152 19.38 6.51 5.24
CA ALA A 152 19.44 5.05 5.17
C ALA A 152 20.31 4.40 6.26
N PHE A 153 20.66 5.11 7.32
CA PHE A 153 21.54 4.64 8.40
C PHE A 153 22.86 4.03 7.91
N GLY A 154 23.46 4.68 6.90
CA GLY A 154 24.74 4.30 6.30
C GLY A 154 24.65 3.23 5.20
N ARG A 155 23.47 2.70 4.90
CA ARG A 155 23.31 1.68 3.86
C ARG A 155 21.92 1.68 3.24
N ILE A 156 21.85 1.95 1.93
CA ILE A 156 20.64 1.70 1.14
C ILE A 156 20.45 0.18 1.00
N GLN A 157 19.35 -0.34 1.52
CA GLN A 157 19.06 -1.77 1.55
C GLN A 157 18.30 -2.21 0.29
N PRO A 158 18.73 -3.27 -0.40
CA PRO A 158 17.92 -3.86 -1.47
C PRO A 158 16.56 -4.35 -0.94
N PRO A 159 15.48 -4.24 -1.74
CA PRO A 159 14.13 -4.57 -1.28
C PRO A 159 13.98 -6.03 -0.83
N ASP A 160 14.73 -6.95 -1.42
CA ASP A 160 14.74 -8.37 -1.08
C ASP A 160 15.41 -8.70 0.25
N THR A 161 16.08 -7.74 0.89
CA THR A 161 16.61 -7.90 2.25
C THR A 161 15.57 -7.57 3.32
N LEU A 162 14.58 -6.74 3.01
CA LEU A 162 13.56 -6.27 3.95
C LEU A 162 12.25 -7.05 3.83
N LEU A 163 11.97 -7.59 2.65
CA LEU A 163 10.76 -8.33 2.33
C LEU A 163 11.09 -9.74 1.85
N ALA A 164 10.26 -10.70 2.25
CA ALA A 164 10.22 -12.02 1.64
C ALA A 164 9.20 -12.01 0.49
N THR A 165 9.34 -12.95 -0.43
CA THR A 165 8.42 -13.06 -1.57
C THR A 165 7.93 -14.50 -1.73
N CYS A 166 6.66 -14.65 -2.11
CA CYS A 166 6.09 -15.89 -2.57
C CYS A 166 5.51 -15.68 -3.97
N VAL A 167 6.24 -16.11 -4.99
CA VAL A 167 5.76 -16.02 -6.38
C VAL A 167 4.83 -17.20 -6.64
N VAL A 168 3.55 -16.89 -6.86
CA VAL A 168 2.52 -17.88 -7.15
C VAL A 168 2.48 -18.12 -8.66
N LYS A 169 2.73 -19.38 -9.07
CA LYS A 169 2.71 -19.80 -10.46
C LYS A 169 1.28 -20.00 -10.95
N ASP A 170 1.09 -20.00 -12.26
CA ASP A 170 -0.23 -20.20 -12.89
C ASP A 170 -0.84 -21.59 -12.61
N THR A 171 -0.05 -22.55 -12.21
CA THR A 171 -0.50 -23.91 -11.91
C THR A 171 0.16 -24.46 -10.67
N GLY A 172 -0.60 -25.27 -9.94
CA GLY A 172 -0.12 -26.00 -8.78
C GLY A 172 -0.13 -25.18 -7.48
N TRP A 173 0.22 -25.85 -6.40
CA TRP A 173 0.31 -25.29 -5.07
C TRP A 173 1.75 -24.85 -4.78
N GLN A 174 1.91 -23.68 -4.21
CA GLN A 174 3.17 -23.17 -3.66
C GLN A 174 3.10 -23.15 -2.14
N SER A 175 4.18 -23.55 -1.48
CA SER A 175 4.31 -23.40 -0.03
C SER A 175 4.54 -21.93 0.29
N LEU A 176 3.73 -21.39 1.21
CA LEU A 176 3.84 -20.02 1.70
C LEU A 176 4.56 -19.96 3.04
N LYS A 177 4.08 -20.71 4.02
CA LYS A 177 4.70 -20.84 5.35
C LYS A 177 4.26 -22.17 5.97
N GLU A 178 5.21 -23.01 6.39
CA GLU A 178 4.95 -24.35 6.92
C GLU A 178 4.00 -25.15 6.01
N ASP A 179 2.86 -25.61 6.54
CA ASP A 179 1.85 -26.39 5.81
C ASP A 179 0.83 -25.52 5.05
N LEU A 180 0.96 -24.18 5.11
CA LEU A 180 0.09 -23.28 4.36
C LEU A 180 0.51 -23.23 2.91
N LEU A 181 -0.42 -23.54 2.05
CA LEU A 181 -0.26 -23.53 0.61
C LEU A 181 -1.11 -22.44 -0.04
N VAL A 182 -0.60 -21.87 -1.14
CA VAL A 182 -1.32 -20.93 -2.00
C VAL A 182 -1.29 -21.41 -3.44
N SER A 183 -2.38 -21.20 -4.18
CA SER A 183 -2.51 -21.53 -5.59
C SER A 183 -3.27 -20.41 -6.30
N ARG A 184 -2.90 -20.11 -7.54
CA ARG A 184 -3.63 -19.21 -8.42
C ARG A 184 -4.62 -20.00 -9.26
N LYS A 185 -5.89 -19.60 -9.29
CA LYS A 185 -6.97 -20.26 -10.03
C LYS A 185 -7.30 -19.55 -11.34
N GLY A 186 -7.05 -18.29 -11.40
CA GLY A 186 -7.31 -17.40 -12.53
C GLY A 186 -6.80 -16.00 -12.23
N MET A 187 -7.11 -15.04 -13.10
CA MET A 187 -6.76 -13.64 -12.89
C MET A 187 -7.42 -13.12 -11.61
N ASN A 188 -6.61 -12.57 -10.69
CA ASN A 188 -7.04 -12.07 -9.37
C ASN A 188 -7.71 -13.12 -8.46
N GLN A 189 -7.68 -14.40 -8.82
CA GLN A 189 -8.33 -15.47 -8.08
C GLN A 189 -7.28 -16.42 -7.50
N TYR A 190 -7.29 -16.52 -6.19
CA TYR A 190 -6.34 -17.32 -5.42
C TYR A 190 -7.07 -18.28 -4.49
N GLN A 191 -6.39 -19.34 -4.09
CA GLN A 191 -6.88 -20.28 -3.13
C GLN A 191 -5.81 -20.58 -2.09
N PHE A 192 -6.18 -20.52 -0.82
CA PHE A 192 -5.32 -20.90 0.30
C PHE A 192 -5.79 -22.20 0.91
N LYS A 193 -4.84 -23.04 1.30
CA LYS A 193 -5.11 -24.35 1.89
C LYS A 193 -4.22 -24.60 3.11
N MET A 194 -4.84 -25.03 4.21
CA MET A 194 -4.19 -25.46 5.44
C MET A 194 -4.84 -26.75 5.92
N GLY A 195 -4.13 -27.87 5.92
CA GLY A 195 -4.70 -29.16 6.24
C GLY A 195 -5.90 -29.51 5.34
N SER A 196 -7.09 -29.68 5.93
CA SER A 196 -8.36 -29.90 5.22
C SER A 196 -9.06 -28.62 4.79
N ASP A 197 -8.72 -27.48 5.40
CA ASP A 197 -9.39 -26.21 5.17
C ASP A 197 -8.89 -25.55 3.89
N CYS A 198 -9.80 -24.96 3.13
CA CYS A 198 -9.53 -24.33 1.86
C CYS A 198 -10.39 -23.08 1.70
N ILE A 199 -9.81 -21.97 1.31
CA ILE A 199 -10.49 -20.68 1.13
C ILE A 199 -10.15 -20.10 -0.22
N ASP A 200 -11.15 -19.66 -0.97
CA ASP A 200 -11.01 -18.90 -2.20
C ASP A 200 -10.97 -17.41 -1.88
N VAL A 201 -10.04 -16.71 -2.50
CA VAL A 201 -9.88 -15.25 -2.40
C VAL A 201 -9.96 -14.67 -3.80
N ASP A 202 -10.94 -13.82 -4.04
CA ASP A 202 -11.14 -13.11 -5.29
C ASP A 202 -10.89 -11.61 -5.06
N LEU A 203 -9.90 -11.07 -5.76
CA LEU A 203 -9.51 -9.66 -5.72
C LEU A 203 -10.07 -8.88 -6.91
N SER A 204 -10.91 -9.49 -7.72
CA SER A 204 -11.50 -8.83 -8.89
C SER A 204 -12.53 -7.79 -8.48
N LEU A 205 -12.50 -6.63 -9.13
CA LEU A 205 -13.61 -5.70 -9.14
C LEU A 205 -14.61 -6.12 -10.22
N LYS A 206 -15.90 -6.05 -9.93
CA LYS A 206 -16.95 -6.20 -10.95
C LYS A 206 -16.96 -4.99 -11.86
N GLU A 207 -17.61 -5.12 -13.00
CA GLU A 207 -17.80 -4.00 -13.92
C GLU A 207 -18.49 -2.83 -13.20
N GLY A 208 -17.89 -1.63 -13.29
CA GLY A 208 -18.37 -0.42 -12.63
C GLY A 208 -18.08 -0.31 -11.13
N GLU A 209 -17.52 -1.34 -10.48
CA GLU A 209 -17.04 -1.21 -9.10
C GLU A 209 -15.75 -0.41 -9.02
N THR A 210 -15.59 0.31 -7.92
CA THR A 210 -14.36 1.06 -7.58
C THR A 210 -13.79 0.56 -6.25
N TYR A 211 -12.58 0.96 -5.93
CA TYR A 211 -12.03 0.84 -4.58
C TYR A 211 -12.56 2.01 -3.74
N PRO A 212 -13.57 1.79 -2.87
CA PRO A 212 -14.15 2.89 -2.10
C PRO A 212 -13.16 3.33 -1.02
N PRO A 213 -13.02 4.63 -0.76
CA PRO A 213 -12.30 5.08 0.41
C PRO A 213 -13.10 4.75 1.68
N PRO A 214 -12.44 4.58 2.85
CA PRO A 214 -13.13 4.26 4.11
C PRO A 214 -13.85 5.46 4.75
N TYR A 215 -13.82 6.62 4.10
CA TYR A 215 -14.46 7.87 4.52
C TYR A 215 -15.35 8.41 3.40
N LYS A 216 -16.19 9.39 3.73
CA LYS A 216 -17.04 10.09 2.75
C LYS A 216 -16.68 11.56 2.72
N LEU A 217 -16.60 12.10 1.51
CA LEU A 217 -16.55 13.53 1.27
C LEU A 217 -17.96 14.07 1.00
N LEU A 218 -18.17 15.34 1.22
CA LEU A 218 -19.41 16.02 0.82
C LEU A 218 -19.32 16.40 -0.65
N ASP A 219 -20.39 16.13 -1.38
CA ASP A 219 -20.51 16.57 -2.78
C ASP A 219 -20.52 18.11 -2.82
N GLN A 220 -19.52 18.67 -3.46
CA GLN A 220 -19.38 20.12 -3.60
C GLN A 220 -18.68 20.43 -4.92
N LEU A 221 -19.34 21.20 -5.78
CA LEU A 221 -18.69 21.66 -6.99
C LEU A 221 -17.59 22.69 -6.68
N LEU A 222 -16.42 22.48 -7.26
CA LEU A 222 -15.31 23.42 -7.13
C LEU A 222 -15.60 24.70 -7.93
N PRO A 223 -15.68 25.90 -7.30
CA PRO A 223 -15.78 27.16 -8.03
C PRO A 223 -14.54 27.38 -8.92
N ARG A 224 -14.79 27.91 -10.12
CA ARG A 224 -13.75 28.25 -11.09
C ARG A 224 -13.32 29.70 -10.92
N ASP A 225 -12.84 30.04 -9.73
CA ASP A 225 -12.40 31.38 -9.36
C ASP A 225 -11.16 31.83 -10.14
N LYS A 226 -10.88 33.14 -10.14
CA LYS A 226 -9.62 33.66 -10.64
C LYS A 226 -8.42 33.16 -9.82
N PHE A 227 -8.60 33.05 -8.50
CA PHE A 227 -7.64 32.44 -7.59
C PHE A 227 -8.36 31.94 -6.33
N SER A 228 -8.18 30.69 -6.02
CA SER A 228 -8.60 30.12 -4.72
C SER A 228 -7.75 28.91 -4.34
N VAL A 229 -7.78 28.56 -3.06
CA VAL A 229 -7.11 27.39 -2.48
C VAL A 229 -8.14 26.55 -1.76
N TRP A 230 -8.23 25.28 -2.10
CA TRP A 230 -9.16 24.32 -1.53
C TRP A 230 -8.40 23.19 -0.86
N HIS A 231 -8.51 23.05 0.46
CA HIS A 231 -8.00 21.91 1.16
C HIS A 231 -8.99 20.74 0.99
N THR A 232 -8.49 19.64 0.43
CA THR A 232 -9.29 18.44 0.15
C THR A 232 -9.17 17.38 1.24
N GLY A 233 -8.24 17.54 2.17
CA GLY A 233 -8.03 16.67 3.32
C GLY A 233 -7.09 17.29 4.33
N GLU A 234 -7.21 16.86 5.59
CA GLU A 234 -6.39 17.30 6.72
C GLU A 234 -5.82 16.14 7.53
N GLY A 235 -6.13 14.90 7.13
CA GLY A 235 -5.62 13.68 7.76
C GLY A 235 -4.23 13.32 7.27
N ASP A 236 -3.55 12.49 8.04
CA ASP A 236 -2.38 11.77 7.55
C ASP A 236 -2.80 10.45 6.85
N GLY A 237 -1.85 9.70 6.34
CA GLY A 237 -2.12 8.43 5.71
C GLY A 237 -2.65 7.34 6.65
N TRP A 238 -2.60 7.56 7.96
CA TRP A 238 -2.99 6.61 9.01
C TRP A 238 -4.36 6.88 9.60
N ASP A 239 -4.89 8.10 9.48
CA ASP A 239 -6.22 8.46 9.97
C ASP A 239 -7.30 7.80 9.10
N CYS A 240 -8.03 6.84 9.68
CA CYS A 240 -9.04 6.08 8.95
C CYS A 240 -10.36 6.84 8.73
N PHE A 241 -10.52 8.03 9.30
CA PHE A 241 -11.76 8.82 9.22
C PHE A 241 -11.63 10.04 8.30
N ARG A 242 -10.41 10.41 7.93
CA ARG A 242 -10.14 11.61 7.16
C ARG A 242 -9.31 11.32 5.91
N PRO A 243 -9.56 12.05 4.80
CA PRO A 243 -8.71 11.98 3.64
C PRO A 243 -7.30 12.51 3.97
N CYS A 244 -6.31 12.01 3.23
CA CYS A 244 -4.94 12.53 3.34
C CYS A 244 -4.91 14.00 2.98
N MET A 245 -4.00 14.72 3.63
CA MET A 245 -3.76 16.14 3.33
C MET A 245 -3.43 16.31 1.85
N ALA A 246 -4.19 17.18 1.20
CA ALA A 246 -3.98 17.59 -0.18
C ALA A 246 -4.68 18.95 -0.41
N SER A 247 -4.33 19.63 -1.47
CA SER A 247 -4.95 20.91 -1.82
C SER A 247 -5.13 21.04 -3.33
N ILE A 248 -6.11 21.83 -3.72
CA ILE A 248 -6.30 22.26 -5.11
C ILE A 248 -6.15 23.78 -5.15
N LEU A 249 -5.25 24.24 -6.01
CA LEU A 249 -5.16 25.65 -6.40
C LEU A 249 -6.02 25.84 -7.64
N VAL A 250 -6.88 26.84 -7.63
CA VAL A 250 -7.57 27.31 -8.83
C VAL A 250 -6.90 28.60 -9.26
N ILE A 251 -6.41 28.66 -10.50
CA ILE A 251 -5.75 29.82 -11.07
C ILE A 251 -6.38 30.10 -12.43
N ASP A 252 -7.02 31.27 -12.57
CA ASP A 252 -7.79 31.67 -13.79
C ASP A 252 -8.79 30.58 -14.24
N GLY A 253 -9.41 29.88 -13.28
CA GLY A 253 -10.42 28.85 -13.51
C GLY A 253 -9.84 27.43 -13.70
N GLU A 254 -8.53 27.27 -13.79
CA GLU A 254 -7.86 25.96 -14.00
C GLU A 254 -7.40 25.36 -12.68
N PRO A 255 -7.71 24.07 -12.41
CA PRO A 255 -7.28 23.38 -11.18
C PRO A 255 -5.85 22.82 -11.28
N TYR A 256 -5.07 23.05 -10.24
CA TYR A 256 -3.74 22.46 -10.02
C TYR A 256 -3.74 21.69 -8.72
N LEU A 257 -3.15 20.49 -8.69
CA LEU A 257 -3.06 19.67 -7.50
C LEU A 257 -1.76 19.96 -6.72
N VAL A 258 -1.90 20.02 -5.41
CA VAL A 258 -0.77 20.05 -4.47
C VAL A 258 -0.94 18.87 -3.54
N ASP A 259 -0.05 17.87 -3.64
CA ASP A 259 -0.19 16.57 -2.98
C ASP A 259 -1.51 15.86 -3.36
N ALA A 260 -1.49 15.11 -4.44
CA ALA A 260 -2.71 14.51 -4.98
C ALA A 260 -3.44 13.55 -4.01
N GLY A 261 -2.70 12.93 -3.07
CA GLY A 261 -3.26 11.95 -2.15
C GLY A 261 -3.61 10.61 -2.82
N PRO A 262 -3.82 9.53 -2.02
CA PRO A 262 -4.01 8.19 -2.56
C PRO A 262 -5.37 8.00 -3.28
N ASN A 263 -6.39 8.77 -2.91
CA ASN A 263 -7.74 8.73 -3.50
C ASN A 263 -8.08 10.01 -4.27
N VAL A 264 -7.11 10.59 -4.98
CA VAL A 264 -7.31 11.80 -5.79
C VAL A 264 -8.48 11.67 -6.75
N HIS A 265 -8.68 10.52 -7.34
CA HIS A 265 -9.80 10.20 -8.21
C HIS A 265 -11.17 10.52 -7.59
N TYR A 266 -11.41 9.93 -6.39
CA TYR A 266 -12.63 10.17 -5.64
C TYR A 266 -12.78 11.63 -5.22
N THR A 267 -11.68 12.28 -4.83
CA THR A 267 -11.68 13.69 -4.47
C THR A 267 -12.09 14.58 -5.63
N LEU A 268 -11.54 14.35 -6.82
CA LEU A 268 -11.89 15.10 -8.01
C LEU A 268 -13.34 14.85 -8.45
N GLU A 269 -13.80 13.60 -8.43
CA GLU A 269 -15.18 13.23 -8.74
C GLU A 269 -16.18 14.00 -7.88
N VAL A 270 -15.99 14.00 -6.55
CA VAL A 270 -16.84 14.70 -5.58
C VAL A 270 -16.84 16.22 -5.80
N LEU A 271 -15.72 16.78 -6.28
CA LEU A 271 -15.59 18.21 -6.60
C LEU A 271 -16.06 18.57 -8.00
N GLY A 272 -16.53 17.60 -8.79
CA GLY A 272 -16.99 17.80 -10.16
C GLY A 272 -15.86 18.19 -11.13
N ILE A 273 -14.66 17.65 -10.91
CA ILE A 273 -13.48 17.89 -11.74
C ILE A 273 -13.14 16.60 -12.48
N ASP A 274 -13.08 16.64 -13.80
CA ASP A 274 -12.49 15.56 -14.57
C ASP A 274 -10.96 15.62 -14.46
N LEU A 275 -10.31 14.44 -14.39
CA LEU A 275 -8.85 14.37 -14.30
C LEU A 275 -8.15 15.05 -15.49
N SER A 276 -8.78 15.06 -16.65
CA SER A 276 -8.29 15.75 -17.86
C SER A 276 -8.32 17.27 -17.77
N GLU A 277 -9.08 17.84 -16.81
CA GLU A 277 -9.12 19.28 -16.56
C GLU A 277 -7.98 19.77 -15.65
N VAL A 278 -7.25 18.84 -15.00
CA VAL A 278 -6.15 19.21 -14.11
C VAL A 278 -4.98 19.76 -14.93
N ALA A 279 -4.67 21.04 -14.71
CA ALA A 279 -3.65 21.75 -15.47
C ALA A 279 -2.22 21.46 -15.03
N GLY A 280 -2.02 20.94 -13.80
CA GLY A 280 -0.72 20.54 -13.29
C GLY A 280 -0.77 19.92 -11.89
N ILE A 281 0.35 19.31 -11.49
CA ILE A 281 0.54 18.64 -10.18
C ILE A 281 1.86 19.13 -9.60
#